data_11bd0b9cfc9585410dadd601732d50ce
#
_entry.id   11bd0b9cfc9585410dadd601732d50ce
#
_cell.length_a   1.000
_cell.length_b   1.000
_cell.length_c   1.000
_cell.angle_alpha   90.00
_cell.angle_beta   90.00
_cell.angle_gamma   90.00
#
_symmetry.space_group_name_H-M   'P 1'
#
loop_
_entity.id
_entity.type
_entity.pdbx_description
1 polymer ?
#
loop_
_entity_poly.entity_id
_entity_poly.type
_entity_poly.pdbx_seq_one_letter_code
_entity_poly.pdbx_strand_id
1 'polypeptide(L)'
;MGTTSNNASADGLVVESDANDANDKQEMGEMSSLLESSSPEELLFGDTSASSASISSASTGVSSSSYLPVPSLRECLGFMLPALGIYAAPPLMSLIDAAFIGRTSSVELAALGPASSISDSASLPLLFLSIAATNLIAKSTSKGNADEGRRVTRACLGLGTIGGIAIALAVFFKRLWLSSVYCGEPLCGAAAAILTPHCSSYTAIRTLGLPAVVVASIAQAVCIGMKDTRTPMVAVLLAAALNLVGDFVMVSKLGLGIAGAAWATSLSQLCAAGLLLRVLAKRGILRGRGVSQETFAPVQSNVAATAEGGEAEVYCESSTWETISSIMSFIPFLFVMAVKIGMHNSAAATAASLGGAPAAAHTALFAVAMLCFTFGDTGSSLSQAFLPAFASNDCEINPENPGSPRGRRRSQVSFDIAAAKPTMARLLKCTFGVSVTVIAISSALLTIFASQITNDPVVLRQMRRALPFMVGTLSLHGTAVTLEGLLLAQQNFRALTATYGVLAITIAAALGYVRTSGVGLLGVWATYIWFQLFRVVTFSAFGGLLPKRGLVAGFGRLWKQDFGRKPGFTSDDMLLYNN
;
A
#
# COMPACT_ATOMS: atom_id res chain seq x y z
N MET A 1 -2.10 -21.37 -78.43
CA MET A 1 -2.44 -22.81 -78.49
C MET A 1 -2.68 -23.22 -77.07
N GLY A 2 -3.82 -23.45 -76.62
CA GLY A 2 -5.02 -24.21 -76.86
C GLY A 2 -5.49 -24.48 -75.41
N THR A 3 -6.58 -23.87 -75.06
CA THR A 3 -7.89 -24.45 -74.75
C THR A 3 -7.91 -25.72 -73.95
N THR A 4 -8.52 -25.71 -72.76
CA THR A 4 -9.90 -26.18 -72.55
C THR A 4 -10.35 -26.04 -71.12
N SER A 5 -11.51 -25.46 -70.98
CA SER A 5 -12.53 -25.42 -69.96
C SER A 5 -12.75 -26.74 -69.20
N ASN A 6 -13.11 -26.63 -67.90
CA ASN A 6 -14.37 -27.25 -67.44
C ASN A 6 -14.89 -26.65 -66.14
N ASN A 7 -16.13 -26.28 -66.20
CA ASN A 7 -17.02 -25.93 -65.09
C ASN A 7 -17.31 -27.14 -64.22
N ALA A 8 -17.39 -26.95 -62.93
CA ALA A 8 -18.35 -27.63 -62.07
C ALA A 8 -18.53 -26.91 -60.72
N SER A 9 -19.71 -26.32 -60.61
CA SER A 9 -20.57 -26.13 -59.43
C SER A 9 -19.97 -25.67 -58.11
N ALA A 10 -20.14 -24.37 -57.86
CA ALA A 10 -20.31 -23.79 -56.54
C ALA A 10 -21.75 -24.07 -56.07
N ASP A 11 -21.87 -24.76 -54.95
CA ASP A 11 -23.04 -24.66 -54.05
C ASP A 11 -22.67 -25.32 -52.71
N GLY A 12 -22.72 -24.57 -51.60
CA GLY A 12 -22.71 -25.15 -50.26
C GLY A 12 -21.71 -24.56 -49.24
N LEU A 13 -21.57 -23.23 -49.17
CA LEU A 13 -20.82 -22.62 -48.02
C LEU A 13 -21.21 -21.14 -47.83
N VAL A 14 -22.51 -20.87 -47.63
CA VAL A 14 -23.01 -19.52 -47.26
C VAL A 14 -24.21 -19.69 -46.33
N VAL A 15 -24.02 -20.17 -45.09
CA VAL A 15 -25.03 -20.05 -44.00
C VAL A 15 -24.40 -20.03 -42.57
N GLU A 16 -23.07 -20.00 -42.39
CA GLU A 16 -22.50 -19.96 -41.02
C GLU A 16 -21.80 -18.66 -40.64
N SER A 17 -21.70 -17.65 -41.52
CA SER A 17 -21.03 -16.39 -41.17
C SER A 17 -21.99 -15.31 -40.62
N ASP A 18 -23.29 -15.40 -40.88
CA ASP A 18 -24.22 -14.33 -40.47
C ASP A 18 -24.75 -14.46 -39.04
N ALA A 19 -24.64 -15.64 -38.42
CA ALA A 19 -25.09 -15.86 -37.05
C ALA A 19 -24.07 -15.35 -35.99
N ASN A 20 -22.77 -15.42 -36.28
CA ASN A 20 -21.74 -14.90 -35.38
C ASN A 20 -21.64 -13.36 -35.44
N ASP A 21 -21.84 -12.76 -36.61
CA ASP A 21 -21.78 -11.30 -36.77
C ASP A 21 -23.00 -10.58 -36.15
N ALA A 22 -24.14 -11.28 -36.02
CA ALA A 22 -25.33 -10.77 -35.33
C ALA A 22 -25.18 -10.85 -33.80
N ASN A 23 -24.51 -11.87 -33.27
CA ASN A 23 -24.29 -12.03 -31.83
C ASN A 23 -23.23 -11.05 -31.33
N ASP A 24 -22.13 -10.82 -32.06
CA ASP A 24 -21.11 -9.82 -31.75
C ASP A 24 -21.65 -8.38 -31.83
N LYS A 25 -22.56 -8.09 -32.74
CA LYS A 25 -23.23 -6.79 -32.82
C LYS A 25 -24.24 -6.58 -31.69
N GLN A 26 -24.85 -7.64 -31.18
CA GLN A 26 -25.79 -7.57 -30.08
C GLN A 26 -25.04 -7.39 -28.75
N GLU A 27 -23.91 -8.10 -28.52
CA GLU A 27 -23.06 -7.90 -27.33
C GLU A 27 -22.37 -6.52 -27.33
N MET A 28 -21.91 -6.01 -28.47
CA MET A 28 -21.39 -4.66 -28.58
C MET A 28 -22.47 -3.59 -28.40
N GLY A 29 -23.71 -3.85 -28.83
CA GLY A 29 -24.85 -2.97 -28.60
C GLY A 29 -25.25 -2.88 -27.13
N GLU A 30 -25.28 -4.00 -26.43
CA GLU A 30 -25.56 -4.01 -24.99
C GLU A 30 -24.40 -3.38 -24.15
N MET A 31 -23.16 -3.54 -24.57
CA MET A 31 -22.01 -2.90 -23.88
C MET A 31 -21.96 -1.40 -24.15
N SER A 32 -22.38 -0.92 -25.32
CA SER A 32 -22.47 0.52 -25.61
C SER A 32 -23.65 1.17 -24.89
N SER A 33 -24.81 0.48 -24.77
CA SER A 33 -25.95 0.99 -24.00
C SER A 33 -25.70 1.05 -22.49
N LEU A 34 -24.86 0.15 -21.94
CA LEU A 34 -24.43 0.18 -20.56
C LEU A 34 -23.41 1.31 -20.27
N LEU A 35 -22.66 1.74 -21.28
CA LEU A 35 -21.73 2.86 -21.17
C LEU A 35 -22.42 4.23 -21.37
N GLU A 36 -23.50 4.29 -22.14
CA GLU A 36 -24.27 5.54 -22.36
C GLU A 36 -25.29 5.83 -21.24
N SER A 37 -25.72 4.82 -20.48
CA SER A 37 -26.71 4.99 -19.40
C SER A 37 -26.15 5.35 -18.03
N SER A 38 -24.83 5.26 -17.82
CA SER A 38 -24.20 5.58 -16.53
C SER A 38 -23.47 6.92 -16.62
N SER A 39 -24.01 7.93 -15.95
CA SER A 39 -23.28 9.17 -15.71
C SER A 39 -22.04 8.89 -14.84
N PRO A 40 -20.96 9.68 -14.93
CA PRO A 40 -19.78 9.53 -14.06
C PRO A 40 -20.11 9.59 -12.56
N GLU A 41 -21.28 10.08 -12.18
CA GLU A 41 -21.76 10.08 -10.80
C GLU A 41 -22.28 8.70 -10.35
N GLU A 42 -22.87 7.88 -11.22
CA GLU A 42 -23.33 6.52 -10.88
C GLU A 42 -22.18 5.53 -10.68
N LEU A 43 -21.07 5.69 -11.39
CA LEU A 43 -19.85 4.89 -11.17
C LEU A 43 -19.18 5.14 -9.81
N LEU A 44 -19.41 6.33 -9.23
CA LEU A 44 -18.84 6.72 -7.92
C LEU A 44 -19.78 6.41 -6.73
N PHE A 45 -21.08 6.28 -6.97
CA PHE A 45 -22.10 6.20 -5.92
C PHE A 45 -23.04 5.00 -6.04
N GLY A 46 -22.76 4.05 -6.94
CA GLY A 46 -23.57 2.84 -7.13
C GLY A 46 -23.76 2.09 -5.82
N ASP A 47 -25.02 1.91 -5.45
CA ASP A 47 -25.46 1.21 -4.23
C ASP A 47 -24.95 -0.23 -4.22
N THR A 48 -24.22 -0.59 -3.17
CA THR A 48 -23.85 -1.98 -2.87
C THR A 48 -25.03 -2.71 -2.22
N SER A 49 -26.15 -2.88 -2.92
CA SER A 49 -27.19 -3.83 -2.53
C SER A 49 -26.81 -5.22 -3.05
N ALA A 50 -26.07 -5.97 -2.22
CA ALA A 50 -25.80 -7.37 -2.49
C ALA A 50 -27.05 -8.21 -2.26
N SER A 51 -27.47 -8.95 -3.29
CA SER A 51 -28.56 -9.92 -3.25
C SER A 51 -28.33 -10.95 -2.13
N SER A 52 -29.29 -11.01 -1.20
CA SER A 52 -29.38 -11.99 -0.13
C SER A 52 -29.83 -13.35 -0.66
N ALA A 53 -28.95 -14.33 -0.67
CA ALA A 53 -29.32 -15.73 -0.79
C ALA A 53 -29.58 -16.29 0.62
N SER A 54 -30.83 -16.70 0.87
CA SER A 54 -31.32 -17.33 2.10
C SER A 54 -30.71 -18.72 2.30
N ILE A 55 -30.05 -18.94 3.44
CA ILE A 55 -29.67 -20.28 3.92
C ILE A 55 -30.42 -20.53 5.23
N SER A 56 -31.19 -21.61 5.22
CA SER A 56 -32.02 -22.11 6.30
C SER A 56 -31.23 -22.51 7.54
N SER A 57 -31.78 -22.15 8.71
CA SER A 57 -31.27 -22.41 10.06
C SER A 57 -31.47 -23.85 10.48
N ALA A 58 -30.40 -24.52 10.94
CA ALA A 58 -30.47 -25.66 11.83
C ALA A 58 -29.91 -25.25 13.19
N SER A 59 -30.76 -25.28 14.20
CA SER A 59 -30.46 -24.92 15.58
C SER A 59 -29.80 -26.07 16.33
N THR A 60 -28.56 -25.87 16.79
CA THR A 60 -28.03 -26.59 17.96
C THR A 60 -27.35 -25.57 18.88
N GLY A 61 -27.82 -25.51 20.12
CA GLY A 61 -27.36 -24.55 21.12
C GLY A 61 -25.92 -24.80 21.55
N VAL A 62 -25.06 -23.84 21.19
CA VAL A 62 -23.72 -23.65 21.76
C VAL A 62 -23.58 -22.15 22.01
N SER A 63 -23.14 -21.77 23.21
CA SER A 63 -22.87 -20.40 23.65
C SER A 63 -22.21 -19.55 22.56
N SER A 64 -22.90 -18.48 22.17
CA SER A 64 -22.52 -17.59 21.06
C SER A 64 -21.34 -16.70 21.44
N SER A 65 -20.11 -17.21 21.28
CA SER A 65 -19.01 -16.31 21.00
C SER A 65 -19.24 -15.78 19.56
N SER A 66 -19.37 -14.48 19.39
CA SER A 66 -19.62 -13.84 18.09
C SER A 66 -18.38 -14.01 17.18
N TYR A 67 -18.34 -15.12 16.46
CA TYR A 67 -17.28 -15.36 15.45
C TYR A 67 -17.53 -14.42 14.27
N LEU A 68 -16.60 -13.50 14.05
CA LEU A 68 -16.57 -12.72 12.81
C LEU A 68 -16.37 -13.69 11.63
N PRO A 69 -17.21 -13.64 10.58
CA PRO A 69 -17.09 -14.56 9.47
C PRO A 69 -15.79 -14.34 8.70
N VAL A 70 -15.21 -15.45 8.27
CA VAL A 70 -14.01 -15.44 7.43
C VAL A 70 -14.38 -14.87 6.06
N PRO A 71 -13.66 -13.84 5.54
CA PRO A 71 -13.97 -13.23 4.25
C PRO A 71 -13.89 -14.27 3.13
N SER A 72 -14.83 -14.19 2.18
CA SER A 72 -14.85 -15.05 1.00
C SER A 72 -13.67 -14.73 0.06
N LEU A 73 -13.29 -15.67 -0.81
CA LEU A 73 -12.25 -15.42 -1.83
C LEU A 73 -12.66 -14.27 -2.76
N ARG A 74 -13.95 -14.21 -3.15
CA ARG A 74 -14.51 -13.15 -4.00
C ARG A 74 -14.38 -11.78 -3.34
N GLU A 75 -14.62 -11.69 -2.04
CA GLU A 75 -14.49 -10.47 -1.26
C GLU A 75 -13.03 -10.00 -1.17
N CYS A 76 -12.09 -10.93 -0.89
CA CYS A 76 -10.66 -10.62 -0.89
C CYS A 76 -10.17 -10.13 -2.27
N LEU A 77 -10.54 -10.83 -3.36
CA LEU A 77 -10.16 -10.44 -4.71
C LEU A 77 -10.85 -9.14 -5.13
N GLY A 78 -12.14 -8.95 -4.79
CA GLY A 78 -12.87 -7.71 -5.03
C GLY A 78 -12.28 -6.48 -4.32
N PHE A 79 -11.57 -6.70 -3.21
CA PHE A 79 -10.76 -5.67 -2.54
C PHE A 79 -9.39 -5.49 -3.19
N MET A 80 -8.68 -6.60 -3.49
CA MET A 80 -7.30 -6.56 -3.99
C MET A 80 -7.19 -6.00 -5.41
N LEU A 81 -8.10 -6.39 -6.32
CA LEU A 81 -8.01 -5.96 -7.72
C LEU A 81 -8.09 -4.44 -7.90
N PRO A 82 -9.06 -3.71 -7.28
CA PRO A 82 -9.03 -2.25 -7.32
C PRO A 82 -7.81 -1.66 -6.59
N ALA A 83 -7.36 -2.27 -5.49
CA ALA A 83 -6.17 -1.81 -4.77
C ALA A 83 -4.91 -1.90 -5.65
N LEU A 84 -4.80 -2.89 -6.53
CA LEU A 84 -3.71 -2.97 -7.52
C LEU A 84 -3.65 -1.73 -8.42
N GLY A 85 -4.81 -1.25 -8.88
CA GLY A 85 -4.89 -0.02 -9.68
C GLY A 85 -4.37 1.20 -8.92
N ILE A 86 -4.69 1.30 -7.62
CA ILE A 86 -4.23 2.40 -6.76
C ILE A 86 -2.69 2.41 -6.67
N TYR A 87 -2.07 1.25 -6.45
CA TYR A 87 -0.62 1.15 -6.25
C TYR A 87 0.19 1.13 -7.56
N ALA A 88 -0.38 0.65 -8.66
CA ALA A 88 0.30 0.62 -9.95
C ALA A 88 0.29 1.97 -10.68
N ALA A 89 -0.70 2.83 -10.43
CA ALA A 89 -0.84 4.09 -11.14
C ALA A 89 0.32 5.07 -10.92
N PRO A 90 0.86 5.30 -9.70
CA PRO A 90 1.98 6.23 -9.51
C PRO A 90 3.24 5.87 -10.30
N PRO A 91 3.75 4.61 -10.31
CA PRO A 91 4.87 4.23 -11.16
C PRO A 91 4.59 4.41 -12.65
N LEU A 92 3.37 4.12 -13.11
CA LEU A 92 2.98 4.31 -14.50
C LEU A 92 2.97 5.79 -14.89
N MET A 93 2.44 6.67 -14.02
CA MET A 93 2.48 8.13 -14.23
C MET A 93 3.93 8.63 -14.35
N SER A 94 4.81 8.19 -13.47
CA SER A 94 6.24 8.55 -13.53
C SER A 94 6.92 8.10 -14.83
N LEU A 95 6.55 6.93 -15.37
CA LEU A 95 7.04 6.47 -16.68
C LEU A 95 6.51 7.33 -17.83
N ILE A 96 5.26 7.77 -17.75
CA ILE A 96 4.64 8.67 -18.73
C ILE A 96 5.36 10.02 -18.73
N ASP A 97 5.55 10.66 -17.56
CA ASP A 97 6.29 11.90 -17.41
C ASP A 97 7.69 11.79 -18.06
N ALA A 98 8.41 10.70 -17.72
CA ALA A 98 9.74 10.43 -18.27
C ALA A 98 9.74 10.28 -19.82
N ALA A 99 8.70 9.63 -20.36
CA ALA A 99 8.58 9.43 -21.81
C ALA A 99 8.30 10.75 -22.55
N PHE A 100 7.50 11.66 -21.99
CA PHE A 100 7.25 12.97 -22.57
C PHE A 100 8.47 13.88 -22.48
N ILE A 101 9.10 13.98 -21.30
CA ILE A 101 10.29 14.82 -21.10
C ILE A 101 11.46 14.29 -21.93
N GLY A 102 11.67 12.98 -21.99
CA GLY A 102 12.77 12.36 -22.74
C GLY A 102 12.74 12.63 -24.25
N ARG A 103 11.54 12.94 -24.80
CA ARG A 103 11.41 13.35 -26.21
C ARG A 103 11.76 14.80 -26.45
N THR A 104 11.82 15.63 -25.39
CA THR A 104 12.08 17.07 -25.51
C THR A 104 13.52 17.44 -25.12
N SER A 105 14.05 16.89 -24.02
CA SER A 105 15.37 17.23 -23.49
C SER A 105 15.98 16.09 -22.68
N SER A 106 17.17 15.67 -23.06
CA SER A 106 17.96 14.67 -22.30
C SER A 106 18.46 15.23 -20.95
N VAL A 107 18.73 16.52 -20.86
CA VAL A 107 19.15 17.20 -19.62
C VAL A 107 18.02 17.23 -18.62
N GLU A 108 16.81 17.61 -19.06
CA GLU A 108 15.63 17.64 -18.20
C GLU A 108 15.21 16.23 -17.75
N LEU A 109 15.33 15.22 -18.65
CA LEU A 109 15.13 13.82 -18.29
C LEU A 109 16.11 13.37 -17.21
N ALA A 110 17.39 13.75 -17.32
CA ALA A 110 18.39 13.44 -16.31
C ALA A 110 18.11 14.14 -14.96
N ALA A 111 17.51 15.33 -14.98
CA ALA A 111 17.13 16.06 -13.78
C ALA A 111 15.85 15.51 -13.12
N LEU A 112 14.98 14.81 -13.88
CA LEU A 112 13.69 14.30 -13.39
C LEU A 112 13.86 13.29 -12.25
N GLY A 113 14.83 12.38 -12.33
CA GLY A 113 15.09 11.39 -11.30
C GLY A 113 15.38 12.01 -9.92
N PRO A 114 16.41 12.85 -9.79
CA PRO A 114 16.66 13.61 -8.55
C PRO A 114 15.48 14.44 -8.07
N ALA A 115 14.80 15.12 -8.99
CA ALA A 115 13.67 16.01 -8.67
C ALA A 115 12.44 15.26 -8.13
N SER A 116 12.08 14.14 -8.76
CA SER A 116 11.00 13.27 -8.28
C SER A 116 11.36 12.65 -6.93
N SER A 117 12.61 12.21 -6.76
CA SER A 117 13.09 11.65 -5.48
C SER A 117 12.97 12.64 -4.31
N ILE A 118 13.25 13.92 -4.50
CA ILE A 118 13.03 14.94 -3.48
C ILE A 118 11.54 15.04 -3.15
N SER A 119 10.69 15.15 -4.17
CA SER A 119 9.24 15.34 -4.02
C SER A 119 8.57 14.15 -3.33
N ASP A 120 8.94 12.94 -3.72
CA ASP A 120 8.39 11.69 -3.17
C ASP A 120 8.86 11.48 -1.73
N SER A 121 10.15 11.72 -1.45
CA SER A 121 10.72 11.63 -0.10
C SER A 121 10.11 12.63 0.87
N ALA A 122 9.68 13.80 0.39
CA ALA A 122 9.06 14.83 1.21
C ALA A 122 7.74 14.38 1.86
N SER A 123 7.00 13.47 1.24
CA SER A 123 5.73 12.94 1.78
C SER A 123 5.91 11.85 2.84
N LEU A 124 7.07 11.17 2.87
CA LEU A 124 7.33 10.00 3.73
C LEU A 124 7.14 10.26 5.23
N PRO A 125 7.56 11.43 5.81
CA PRO A 125 7.35 11.69 7.23
C PRO A 125 5.88 11.66 7.67
N LEU A 126 4.92 11.82 6.74
CA LEU A 126 3.48 11.82 7.02
C LEU A 126 2.79 10.51 6.63
N LEU A 127 3.51 9.52 6.09
CA LEU A 127 2.96 8.23 5.68
C LEU A 127 2.31 7.48 6.84
N PHE A 128 2.83 7.63 8.07
CA PHE A 128 2.24 7.01 9.25
C PHE A 128 0.78 7.43 9.50
N LEU A 129 0.38 8.63 9.06
CA LEU A 129 -1.01 9.10 9.17
C LEU A 129 -1.95 8.26 8.30
N SER A 130 -1.53 7.88 7.09
CA SER A 130 -2.31 7.01 6.21
C SER A 130 -2.43 5.60 6.81
N ILE A 131 -1.35 5.05 7.35
CA ILE A 131 -1.38 3.75 8.01
C ILE A 131 -2.27 3.77 9.26
N ALA A 132 -2.15 4.83 10.08
CA ALA A 132 -3.02 5.03 11.25
C ALA A 132 -4.49 5.14 10.83
N ALA A 133 -4.79 5.94 9.79
CA ALA A 133 -6.14 6.11 9.28
C ALA A 133 -6.74 4.76 8.84
N THR A 134 -6.04 3.97 8.02
CA THR A 134 -6.53 2.65 7.58
C THR A 134 -6.87 1.75 8.77
N ASN A 135 -5.96 1.60 9.73
CA ASN A 135 -6.17 0.68 10.86
C ASN A 135 -7.26 1.16 11.83
N LEU A 136 -7.25 2.45 12.19
CA LEU A 136 -8.23 2.99 13.14
C LEU A 136 -9.63 3.09 12.52
N ILE A 137 -9.75 3.40 11.23
CA ILE A 137 -11.02 3.41 10.51
C ILE A 137 -11.54 1.97 10.35
N ALA A 138 -10.70 1.00 9.98
CA ALA A 138 -11.11 -0.41 9.89
C ALA A 138 -11.65 -0.92 11.24
N LYS A 139 -11.01 -0.53 12.36
CA LYS A 139 -11.47 -0.85 13.70
C LYS A 139 -12.80 -0.18 14.05
N SER A 140 -12.98 1.11 13.76
CA SER A 140 -14.24 1.83 14.03
C SER A 140 -15.38 1.32 13.14
N THR A 141 -15.11 0.99 11.87
CA THR A 141 -16.09 0.42 10.94
C THR A 141 -16.55 -0.96 11.38
N SER A 142 -15.64 -1.84 11.82
CA SER A 142 -16.01 -3.18 12.30
C SER A 142 -16.89 -3.15 13.56
N LYS A 143 -16.76 -2.10 14.38
CA LYS A 143 -17.55 -1.87 15.59
C LYS A 143 -18.82 -1.03 15.35
N GLY A 144 -19.07 -0.57 14.13
CA GLY A 144 -20.18 0.34 13.82
C GLY A 144 -20.07 1.72 14.46
N ASN A 145 -18.88 2.12 14.97
CA ASN A 145 -18.68 3.39 15.68
C ASN A 145 -18.36 4.53 14.69
N ALA A 146 -19.41 5.10 14.10
CA ALA A 146 -19.30 6.17 13.12
C ALA A 146 -18.65 7.46 13.68
N ASP A 147 -18.88 7.77 14.96
CA ASP A 147 -18.34 8.99 15.58
C ASP A 147 -16.84 8.92 15.79
N GLU A 148 -16.32 7.77 16.21
CA GLU A 148 -14.88 7.53 16.30
C GLU A 148 -14.24 7.59 14.91
N GLY A 149 -14.83 6.96 13.89
CA GLY A 149 -14.36 7.03 12.51
C GLY A 149 -14.28 8.47 11.98
N ARG A 150 -15.31 9.29 12.24
CA ARG A 150 -15.32 10.72 11.88
C ARG A 150 -14.24 11.51 12.61
N ARG A 151 -14.02 11.26 13.91
CA ARG A 151 -12.96 11.94 14.70
C ARG A 151 -11.59 11.59 14.17
N VAL A 152 -11.30 10.30 13.95
CA VAL A 152 -10.03 9.83 13.38
C VAL A 152 -9.78 10.46 12.01
N THR A 153 -10.76 10.43 11.11
CA THR A 153 -10.63 11.00 9.76
C THR A 153 -10.28 12.48 9.82
N ARG A 154 -11.02 13.28 10.61
CA ARG A 154 -10.77 14.72 10.74
C ARG A 154 -9.42 15.01 11.36
N ALA A 155 -9.01 14.26 12.38
CA ALA A 155 -7.71 14.42 13.01
C ALA A 155 -6.57 14.09 12.05
N CYS A 156 -6.63 12.97 11.32
CA CYS A 156 -5.62 12.59 10.32
C CYS A 156 -5.53 13.62 9.18
N LEU A 157 -6.68 14.06 8.63
CA LEU A 157 -6.70 15.07 7.58
C LEU A 157 -6.15 16.42 8.06
N GLY A 158 -6.52 16.85 9.28
CA GLY A 158 -6.03 18.10 9.87
C GLY A 158 -4.52 18.06 10.10
N LEU A 159 -4.02 17.02 10.76
CA LEU A 159 -2.58 16.82 10.98
C LEU A 159 -1.82 16.68 9.66
N GLY A 160 -2.37 15.95 8.70
CA GLY A 160 -1.78 15.76 7.38
C GLY A 160 -1.71 17.07 6.57
N THR A 161 -2.76 17.90 6.63
CA THR A 161 -2.77 19.20 5.96
C THR A 161 -1.73 20.14 6.57
N ILE A 162 -1.71 20.27 7.90
CA ILE A 162 -0.75 21.15 8.61
C ILE A 162 0.68 20.63 8.37
N GLY A 163 0.94 19.34 8.55
CA GLY A 163 2.24 18.74 8.31
C GLY A 163 2.68 18.84 6.84
N GLY A 164 1.75 18.62 5.91
CA GLY A 164 2.00 18.74 4.47
C GLY A 164 2.39 20.17 4.07
N ILE A 165 1.71 21.19 4.62
CA ILE A 165 2.07 22.61 4.41
C ILE A 165 3.44 22.90 5.02
N ALA A 166 3.71 22.46 6.25
CA ALA A 166 4.99 22.69 6.91
C ALA A 166 6.16 22.09 6.13
N ILE A 167 6.02 20.83 5.66
CA ILE A 167 7.05 20.18 4.84
C ILE A 167 7.18 20.85 3.48
N ALA A 168 6.06 21.23 2.84
CA ALA A 168 6.09 21.94 1.57
C ALA A 168 6.89 23.26 1.69
N LEU A 169 6.64 24.04 2.72
CA LEU A 169 7.40 25.28 2.98
C LEU A 169 8.89 24.97 3.22
N ALA A 170 9.21 23.98 4.05
CA ALA A 170 10.60 23.59 4.32
C ALA A 170 11.34 23.18 3.04
N VAL A 171 10.72 22.33 2.20
CA VAL A 171 11.30 21.88 0.93
C VAL A 171 11.40 23.06 -0.06
N PHE A 172 10.38 23.91 -0.14
CA PHE A 172 10.39 25.07 -1.03
C PHE A 172 11.55 26.03 -0.72
N PHE A 173 11.77 26.37 0.56
CA PHE A 173 12.87 27.26 0.95
C PHE A 173 14.25 26.59 0.83
N LYS A 174 14.32 25.25 0.97
CA LYS A 174 15.58 24.49 0.85
C LYS A 174 15.80 23.87 -0.52
N ARG A 175 14.91 24.11 -1.51
CA ARG A 175 14.91 23.43 -2.81
C ARG A 175 16.24 23.51 -3.56
N LEU A 176 16.91 24.65 -3.54
CA LEU A 176 18.20 24.82 -4.22
C LEU A 176 19.28 23.92 -3.60
N TRP A 177 19.38 23.92 -2.27
CA TRP A 177 20.31 23.05 -1.55
C TRP A 177 19.97 21.57 -1.72
N LEU A 178 18.68 21.21 -1.63
CA LEU A 178 18.25 19.84 -1.86
C LEU A 178 18.58 19.41 -3.30
N SER A 179 18.28 20.24 -4.28
CA SER A 179 18.56 19.95 -5.69
C SER A 179 20.06 19.77 -5.94
N SER A 180 20.93 20.63 -5.38
CA SER A 180 22.38 20.46 -5.53
C SER A 180 22.89 19.16 -4.92
N VAL A 181 22.40 18.78 -3.73
CA VAL A 181 22.78 17.53 -3.07
C VAL A 181 22.29 16.31 -3.86
N TYR A 182 21.01 16.29 -4.27
CA TYR A 182 20.41 15.16 -4.99
C TYR A 182 20.95 15.02 -6.43
N CYS A 183 21.31 16.11 -7.10
CA CYS A 183 22.01 16.08 -8.38
C CYS A 183 23.49 15.69 -8.25
N GLY A 184 24.01 15.57 -7.02
CA GLY A 184 25.39 15.16 -6.77
C GLY A 184 26.43 16.27 -7.03
N GLU A 185 26.03 17.54 -6.97
CA GLU A 185 26.91 18.69 -7.22
C GLU A 185 28.18 18.69 -6.35
N PRO A 186 28.11 18.32 -5.04
CA PRO A 186 29.30 18.24 -4.19
C PRO A 186 30.32 17.18 -4.63
N LEU A 187 29.90 16.17 -5.41
CA LEU A 187 30.72 15.05 -5.85
C LEU A 187 31.10 15.13 -7.35
N CYS A 188 30.19 15.63 -8.19
CA CYS A 188 30.28 15.60 -9.66
C CYS A 188 30.53 17.00 -10.29
N GLY A 189 30.57 18.07 -9.49
CA GLY A 189 30.94 19.41 -9.93
C GLY A 189 30.07 19.99 -11.06
N ALA A 190 30.71 20.50 -12.13
CA ALA A 190 30.05 21.24 -13.21
C ALA A 190 28.95 20.46 -13.96
N ALA A 191 29.08 19.13 -14.10
CA ALA A 191 28.07 18.31 -14.78
C ALA A 191 26.75 18.27 -13.98
N ALA A 192 26.83 18.21 -12.66
CA ALA A 192 25.66 18.22 -11.80
C ALA A 192 25.04 19.63 -11.68
N ALA A 193 25.84 20.69 -11.77
CA ALA A 193 25.38 22.08 -11.74
C ALA A 193 24.40 22.43 -12.88
N ILE A 194 24.51 21.76 -14.03
CA ILE A 194 23.57 21.91 -15.16
C ILE A 194 22.16 21.37 -14.80
N LEU A 195 22.08 20.31 -13.99
CA LEU A 195 20.82 19.68 -13.61
C LEU A 195 20.10 20.42 -12.49
N THR A 196 20.85 21.09 -11.60
CA THR A 196 20.32 21.74 -10.39
C THR A 196 19.18 22.74 -10.66
N PRO A 197 19.25 23.64 -11.67
CA PRO A 197 18.15 24.58 -11.96
C PRO A 197 16.87 23.86 -12.38
N HIS A 198 16.95 22.83 -13.24
CA HIS A 198 15.81 22.03 -13.71
C HIS A 198 15.18 21.25 -12.55
N CYS A 199 15.99 20.60 -11.73
CA CYS A 199 15.59 19.92 -10.52
C CYS A 199 14.89 20.86 -9.53
N SER A 200 15.44 22.05 -9.28
CA SER A 200 14.87 23.05 -8.38
C SER A 200 13.55 23.62 -8.90
N SER A 201 13.42 23.86 -10.20
CA SER A 201 12.17 24.31 -10.84
C SER A 201 11.05 23.29 -10.67
N TYR A 202 11.32 22.03 -10.99
CA TYR A 202 10.38 20.92 -10.77
C TYR A 202 9.96 20.82 -9.31
N THR A 203 10.92 20.79 -8.39
CA THR A 203 10.69 20.68 -6.95
C THR A 203 9.84 21.85 -6.44
N ALA A 204 10.09 23.08 -6.90
CA ALA A 204 9.31 24.25 -6.50
C ALA A 204 7.81 24.10 -6.85
N ILE A 205 7.51 23.60 -8.05
CA ILE A 205 6.12 23.39 -8.50
C ILE A 205 5.49 22.22 -7.73
N ARG A 206 6.20 21.11 -7.57
CA ARG A 206 5.71 19.92 -6.86
C ARG A 206 5.41 20.19 -5.38
N THR A 207 6.15 21.11 -4.73
CA THR A 207 5.87 21.48 -3.33
C THR A 207 4.51 22.15 -3.15
N LEU A 208 3.98 22.83 -4.17
CA LEU A 208 2.62 23.39 -4.11
C LEU A 208 1.55 22.30 -4.06
N GLY A 209 1.80 21.17 -4.71
CA GLY A 209 0.93 19.98 -4.70
C GLY A 209 1.08 19.11 -3.46
N LEU A 210 2.17 19.22 -2.69
CA LEU A 210 2.49 18.30 -1.60
C LEU A 210 1.40 18.17 -0.52
N PRO A 211 0.76 19.25 -0.03
CA PRO A 211 -0.35 19.11 0.91
C PRO A 211 -1.51 18.30 0.34
N ALA A 212 -1.79 18.46 -0.97
CA ALA A 212 -2.84 17.69 -1.64
C ALA A 212 -2.49 16.19 -1.76
N VAL A 213 -1.22 15.87 -2.03
CA VAL A 213 -0.73 14.47 -2.04
C VAL A 213 -0.98 13.80 -0.70
N VAL A 214 -0.62 14.47 0.40
CA VAL A 214 -0.81 13.94 1.76
C VAL A 214 -2.30 13.78 2.08
N VAL A 215 -3.11 14.76 1.77
CA VAL A 215 -4.57 14.71 1.96
C VAL A 215 -5.20 13.59 1.13
N ALA A 216 -4.80 13.43 -0.14
CA ALA A 216 -5.26 12.35 -1.00
C ALA A 216 -4.88 10.97 -0.43
N SER A 217 -3.64 10.80 0.04
CA SER A 217 -3.17 9.55 0.63
C SER A 217 -3.95 9.18 1.90
N ILE A 218 -4.25 10.15 2.76
CA ILE A 218 -5.08 9.92 3.96
C ILE A 218 -6.53 9.61 3.57
N ALA A 219 -7.11 10.33 2.60
CA ALA A 219 -8.47 10.08 2.15
C ALA A 219 -8.61 8.69 1.49
N GLN A 220 -7.61 8.25 0.71
CA GLN A 220 -7.51 6.86 0.20
C GLN A 220 -7.45 5.86 1.35
N ALA A 221 -6.61 6.12 2.35
CA ALA A 221 -6.45 5.26 3.52
C ALA A 221 -7.77 5.11 4.32
N VAL A 222 -8.54 6.18 4.45
CA VAL A 222 -9.90 6.15 5.05
C VAL A 222 -10.82 5.24 4.25
N CYS A 223 -10.86 5.37 2.92
CA CYS A 223 -11.67 4.50 2.06
C CYS A 223 -11.23 3.03 2.18
N ILE A 224 -9.93 2.75 2.15
CA ILE A 224 -9.38 1.40 2.32
C ILE A 224 -9.77 0.80 3.69
N GLY A 225 -9.71 1.60 4.77
CA GLY A 225 -10.15 1.20 6.10
C GLY A 225 -11.64 0.87 6.19
N MET A 226 -12.47 1.52 5.36
CA MET A 226 -13.89 1.19 5.17
C MET A 226 -14.12 0.02 4.20
N LYS A 227 -13.07 -0.67 3.77
CA LYS A 227 -13.09 -1.74 2.75
C LYS A 227 -13.53 -1.30 1.36
N ASP A 228 -13.57 0.00 1.10
CA ASP A 228 -13.86 0.57 -0.22
C ASP A 228 -12.55 0.89 -0.95
N THR A 229 -12.13 0.02 -1.86
CA THR A 229 -10.96 0.23 -2.73
C THR A 229 -11.35 0.76 -4.12
N ARG A 230 -12.63 0.70 -4.49
CA ARG A 230 -13.10 1.16 -5.81
C ARG A 230 -13.07 2.68 -5.92
N THR A 231 -13.59 3.38 -4.91
CA THR A 231 -13.58 4.85 -4.89
C THR A 231 -12.18 5.46 -5.06
N PRO A 232 -11.16 5.08 -4.27
CA PRO A 232 -9.82 5.61 -4.48
C PRO A 232 -9.19 5.14 -5.79
N MET A 233 -9.49 3.93 -6.29
CA MET A 233 -9.02 3.49 -7.61
C MET A 233 -9.52 4.42 -8.72
N VAL A 234 -10.83 4.74 -8.74
CA VAL A 234 -11.38 5.66 -9.75
C VAL A 234 -10.75 7.04 -9.64
N ALA A 235 -10.55 7.56 -8.43
CA ALA A 235 -9.91 8.86 -8.23
C ALA A 235 -8.46 8.89 -8.77
N VAL A 236 -7.70 7.82 -8.53
CA VAL A 236 -6.31 7.69 -8.99
C VAL A 236 -6.24 7.50 -10.50
N LEU A 237 -7.14 6.70 -11.10
CA LEU A 237 -7.20 6.54 -12.56
C LEU A 237 -7.58 7.83 -13.27
N LEU A 238 -8.53 8.60 -12.73
CA LEU A 238 -8.86 9.93 -13.26
C LEU A 238 -7.67 10.89 -13.14
N ALA A 239 -6.94 10.87 -12.01
CA ALA A 239 -5.72 11.66 -11.87
C ALA A 239 -4.65 11.25 -12.89
N ALA A 240 -4.47 9.95 -13.14
CA ALA A 240 -3.54 9.45 -14.16
C ALA A 240 -3.93 9.90 -15.57
N ALA A 241 -5.21 9.87 -15.91
CA ALA A 241 -5.71 10.38 -17.19
C ALA A 241 -5.49 11.90 -17.32
N LEU A 242 -5.77 12.67 -16.27
CA LEU A 242 -5.51 14.11 -16.25
C LEU A 242 -4.01 14.44 -16.34
N ASN A 243 -3.15 13.65 -15.69
CA ASN A 243 -1.71 13.80 -15.81
C ASN A 243 -1.24 13.54 -17.25
N LEU A 244 -1.68 12.44 -17.88
CA LEU A 244 -1.36 12.12 -19.28
C LEU A 244 -1.76 13.25 -20.23
N VAL A 245 -2.99 13.78 -20.09
CA VAL A 245 -3.47 14.91 -20.90
C VAL A 245 -2.65 16.18 -20.59
N GLY A 246 -2.35 16.41 -19.31
CA GLY A 246 -1.52 17.52 -18.85
C GLY A 246 -0.13 17.49 -19.45
N ASP A 247 0.55 16.35 -19.45
CA ASP A 247 1.87 16.16 -20.08
C ASP A 247 1.83 16.40 -21.58
N PHE A 248 0.82 15.86 -22.26
CA PHE A 248 0.66 16.11 -23.68
C PHE A 248 0.51 17.61 -23.97
N VAL A 249 -0.30 18.32 -23.19
CA VAL A 249 -0.53 19.76 -23.40
C VAL A 249 0.67 20.59 -22.94
N MET A 250 1.13 20.40 -21.70
CA MET A 250 2.11 21.30 -21.07
C MET A 250 3.55 21.01 -21.52
N VAL A 251 3.90 19.72 -21.68
CA VAL A 251 5.26 19.35 -22.13
C VAL A 251 5.34 19.43 -23.65
N SER A 252 4.41 18.76 -24.40
CA SER A 252 4.56 18.61 -25.85
C SER A 252 4.02 19.79 -26.64
N LYS A 253 2.90 20.42 -26.24
CA LYS A 253 2.28 21.52 -27.00
C LYS A 253 2.79 22.90 -26.56
N LEU A 254 2.89 23.14 -25.25
CA LEU A 254 3.36 24.42 -24.69
C LEU A 254 4.88 24.48 -24.52
N GLY A 255 5.60 23.36 -24.65
CA GLY A 255 7.06 23.31 -24.55
C GLY A 255 7.62 23.68 -23.18
N LEU A 256 6.85 23.50 -22.10
CA LEU A 256 7.26 23.85 -20.74
C LEU A 256 8.27 22.85 -20.14
N GLY A 257 8.62 21.78 -20.86
CA GLY A 257 9.61 20.78 -20.44
C GLY A 257 9.28 20.17 -19.07
N ILE A 258 10.30 20.00 -18.23
CA ILE A 258 10.18 19.41 -16.89
C ILE A 258 9.22 20.18 -15.96
N ALA A 259 9.11 21.51 -16.12
CA ALA A 259 8.16 22.31 -15.37
C ALA A 259 6.71 22.01 -15.77
N GLY A 260 6.47 21.70 -17.06
CA GLY A 260 5.17 21.27 -17.57
C GLY A 260 4.70 19.97 -16.93
N ALA A 261 5.58 18.96 -16.84
CA ALA A 261 5.30 17.71 -16.16
C ALA A 261 5.02 17.91 -14.67
N ALA A 262 5.79 18.79 -13.99
CA ALA A 262 5.54 19.12 -12.59
C ALA A 262 4.15 19.73 -12.36
N TRP A 263 3.68 20.61 -13.24
CA TRP A 263 2.34 21.17 -13.21
C TRP A 263 1.26 20.14 -13.50
N ALA A 264 1.43 19.30 -14.53
CA ALA A 264 0.50 18.25 -14.89
C ALA A 264 0.26 17.30 -13.70
N THR A 265 1.33 16.84 -13.08
CA THR A 265 1.27 15.95 -11.92
C THR A 265 0.67 16.65 -10.70
N SER A 266 1.04 17.89 -10.39
CA SER A 266 0.51 18.62 -9.23
C SER A 266 -0.99 18.90 -9.36
N LEU A 267 -1.47 19.29 -10.56
CA LEU A 267 -2.88 19.55 -10.83
C LEU A 267 -3.71 18.26 -10.77
N SER A 268 -3.21 17.16 -11.35
CA SER A 268 -3.88 15.87 -11.28
C SER A 268 -4.05 15.36 -9.84
N GLN A 269 -3.03 15.56 -9.00
CA GLN A 269 -3.08 15.21 -7.57
C GLN A 269 -4.03 16.10 -6.76
N LEU A 270 -4.10 17.41 -7.08
CA LEU A 270 -5.10 18.33 -6.50
C LEU A 270 -6.53 17.88 -6.87
N CYS A 271 -6.76 17.49 -8.11
CA CYS A 271 -8.06 16.96 -8.57
C CYS A 271 -8.42 15.66 -7.83
N ALA A 272 -7.46 14.72 -7.68
CA ALA A 272 -7.68 13.50 -6.92
C ALA A 272 -8.04 13.77 -5.45
N ALA A 273 -7.29 14.66 -4.79
CA ALA A 273 -7.57 15.08 -3.42
C ALA A 273 -8.96 15.71 -3.29
N GLY A 274 -9.31 16.62 -4.18
CA GLY A 274 -10.61 17.29 -4.21
C GLY A 274 -11.76 16.29 -4.42
N LEU A 275 -11.59 15.34 -5.34
CA LEU A 275 -12.59 14.30 -5.59
C LEU A 275 -12.79 13.40 -4.38
N LEU A 276 -11.72 12.90 -3.77
CA LEU A 276 -11.80 12.05 -2.58
C LEU A 276 -12.42 12.80 -1.39
N LEU A 277 -12.03 14.06 -1.15
CA LEU A 277 -12.64 14.88 -0.10
C LEU A 277 -14.14 15.12 -0.37
N ARG A 278 -14.54 15.35 -1.64
CA ARG A 278 -15.95 15.48 -2.01
C ARG A 278 -16.73 14.20 -1.69
N VAL A 279 -16.16 13.03 -2.02
CA VAL A 279 -16.79 11.74 -1.69
C VAL A 279 -16.92 11.56 -0.18
N LEU A 280 -15.88 11.79 0.60
CA LEU A 280 -15.92 11.71 2.06
C LEU A 280 -16.93 12.70 2.66
N ALA A 281 -17.06 13.91 2.08
CA ALA A 281 -18.04 14.90 2.50
C ALA A 281 -19.48 14.47 2.17
N LYS A 282 -19.74 13.91 0.96
CA LYS A 282 -21.05 13.37 0.58
C LYS A 282 -21.46 12.20 1.47
N ARG A 283 -20.52 11.35 1.89
CA ARG A 283 -20.75 10.26 2.85
C ARG A 283 -20.93 10.74 4.30
N GLY A 284 -20.92 12.05 4.55
CA GLY A 284 -21.12 12.62 5.88
C GLY A 284 -19.96 12.43 6.85
N ILE A 285 -18.82 11.90 6.39
CA ILE A 285 -17.66 11.63 7.25
C ILE A 285 -16.99 12.92 7.73
N LEU A 286 -17.02 13.99 6.90
CA LEU A 286 -16.44 15.29 7.22
C LEU A 286 -17.39 16.22 7.97
N ARG A 287 -18.73 16.06 7.83
CA ARG A 287 -19.73 16.90 8.49
C ARG A 287 -20.09 16.35 9.87
N GLY A 288 -20.18 17.23 10.87
CA GLY A 288 -20.68 16.89 12.20
C GLY A 288 -22.21 16.78 12.21
N ARG A 289 -22.76 15.86 13.01
CA ARG A 289 -24.18 15.62 13.32
C ARG A 289 -25.15 15.54 12.14
N GLY A 290 -25.76 14.39 11.92
CA GLY A 290 -26.99 14.23 11.15
C GLY A 290 -26.96 13.37 9.92
N VAL A 291 -25.97 12.45 9.73
CA VAL A 291 -25.98 11.52 8.60
C VAL A 291 -25.97 10.08 9.07
N SER A 292 -26.86 9.30 8.43
CA SER A 292 -27.20 7.90 8.68
C SER A 292 -26.03 7.03 9.14
N GLN A 293 -26.27 6.23 10.17
CA GLN A 293 -25.40 5.14 10.65
C GLN A 293 -25.01 4.14 9.55
N GLU A 294 -25.67 4.18 8.40
CA GLU A 294 -25.48 3.27 7.27
C GLU A 294 -24.06 3.30 6.68
N THR A 295 -23.35 4.44 6.71
CA THR A 295 -22.00 4.57 6.14
C THR A 295 -20.93 3.79 6.91
N PHE A 296 -21.15 3.55 8.20
CA PHE A 296 -20.31 2.74 9.08
C PHE A 296 -21.06 1.51 9.60
N ALA A 297 -22.17 1.12 8.94
CA ALA A 297 -22.87 -0.11 9.31
C ALA A 297 -21.94 -1.30 9.07
N PRO A 298 -21.81 -2.22 10.03
CA PRO A 298 -21.10 -3.47 9.80
C PRO A 298 -21.79 -4.18 8.63
N VAL A 299 -20.99 -4.72 7.69
CA VAL A 299 -21.44 -5.44 6.49
C VAL A 299 -22.38 -6.63 6.81
N GLN A 300 -22.75 -6.83 8.08
CA GLN A 300 -23.58 -7.92 8.60
C GLN A 300 -24.59 -7.46 9.63
N SER A 301 -25.48 -6.54 9.25
CA SER A 301 -26.58 -6.10 10.12
C SER A 301 -27.74 -7.10 10.26
N ASN A 302 -27.64 -8.33 9.72
CA ASN A 302 -28.73 -9.32 9.84
C ASN A 302 -28.66 -10.22 11.09
N VAL A 303 -27.68 -10.04 11.99
CA VAL A 303 -27.58 -10.82 13.23
C VAL A 303 -27.86 -9.98 14.50
N ALA A 304 -27.86 -8.66 14.38
CA ALA A 304 -28.04 -7.77 15.57
C ALA A 304 -29.47 -7.45 15.96
N ALA A 305 -30.48 -7.93 15.22
CA ALA A 305 -31.88 -7.58 15.49
C ALA A 305 -32.64 -8.54 16.44
N THR A 306 -31.99 -9.56 17.00
CA THR A 306 -32.66 -10.54 17.89
C THR A 306 -31.97 -10.78 19.23
N ALA A 307 -31.09 -9.90 19.67
CA ALA A 307 -30.54 -9.93 21.02
C ALA A 307 -31.18 -8.83 21.90
N GLU A 308 -32.46 -8.96 22.19
CA GLU A 308 -33.05 -8.32 23.37
C GLU A 308 -32.47 -9.04 24.60
N GLY A 309 -31.48 -8.44 25.26
CA GLY A 309 -30.94 -8.95 26.54
C GLY A 309 -29.40 -8.97 26.67
N GLY A 310 -28.64 -8.51 25.68
CA GLY A 310 -27.19 -8.36 25.80
C GLY A 310 -26.81 -7.06 26.51
N GLU A 311 -25.95 -7.15 27.54
CA GLU A 311 -25.33 -6.00 28.20
C GLU A 311 -24.81 -5.03 27.14
N ALA A 312 -25.31 -3.78 27.14
CA ALA A 312 -24.83 -2.74 26.22
C ALA A 312 -23.34 -2.56 26.47
N GLU A 313 -22.50 -2.94 25.49
CA GLU A 313 -21.06 -2.63 25.53
C GLU A 313 -20.92 -1.12 25.78
N VAL A 314 -20.41 -0.76 26.95
CA VAL A 314 -20.22 0.64 27.35
C VAL A 314 -19.07 1.19 26.52
N TYR A 315 -19.43 1.83 25.41
CA TYR A 315 -18.44 2.52 24.57
C TYR A 315 -17.85 3.70 25.34
N CYS A 316 -16.58 3.61 25.67
CA CYS A 316 -15.83 4.78 26.16
C CYS A 316 -15.73 5.82 25.05
N GLU A 317 -16.39 6.96 25.22
CA GLU A 317 -16.25 8.10 24.32
C GLU A 317 -14.81 8.62 24.39
N SER A 318 -14.02 8.34 23.35
CA SER A 318 -12.62 8.78 23.29
C SER A 318 -12.54 10.30 23.14
N SER A 319 -11.73 10.94 23.95
CA SER A 319 -11.43 12.37 23.81
C SER A 319 -10.62 12.65 22.54
N THR A 320 -10.63 13.91 22.07
CA THR A 320 -9.78 14.34 20.92
C THR A 320 -8.31 14.03 21.18
N TRP A 321 -7.85 14.17 22.43
CA TRP A 321 -6.47 13.89 22.81
C TRP A 321 -6.14 12.38 22.72
N GLU A 322 -7.04 11.52 23.13
CA GLU A 322 -6.87 10.06 22.99
C GLU A 322 -6.84 9.63 21.53
N THR A 323 -7.65 10.27 20.68
CA THR A 323 -7.62 10.05 19.22
C THR A 323 -6.26 10.43 18.65
N ILE A 324 -5.73 11.63 19.00
CA ILE A 324 -4.40 12.07 18.55
C ILE A 324 -3.32 11.13 19.08
N SER A 325 -3.36 10.75 20.36
CA SER A 325 -2.41 9.80 20.96
C SER A 325 -2.42 8.45 20.24
N SER A 326 -3.59 7.96 19.86
CA SER A 326 -3.73 6.71 19.09
C SER A 326 -3.11 6.84 17.70
N ILE A 327 -3.27 7.98 17.02
CA ILE A 327 -2.62 8.26 15.73
C ILE A 327 -1.10 8.34 15.90
N MET A 328 -0.62 9.05 16.92
CA MET A 328 0.82 9.21 17.17
C MET A 328 1.52 7.90 17.54
N SER A 329 0.79 6.90 18.03
CA SER A 329 1.35 5.58 18.29
C SER A 329 1.92 4.89 17.05
N PHE A 330 1.53 5.35 15.84
CA PHE A 330 2.06 4.85 14.56
C PHE A 330 3.38 5.50 14.11
N ILE A 331 3.89 6.53 14.81
CA ILE A 331 5.18 7.17 14.49
C ILE A 331 6.34 6.17 14.35
N PRO A 332 6.48 5.10 15.18
CA PRO A 332 7.55 4.12 15.02
C PRO A 332 7.60 3.47 13.63
N PHE A 333 6.51 3.50 12.87
CA PHE A 333 6.47 3.03 11.49
C PHE A 333 7.37 3.84 10.55
N LEU A 334 7.70 5.10 10.88
CA LEU A 334 8.69 5.89 10.13
C LEU A 334 10.08 5.25 10.14
N PHE A 335 10.49 4.67 11.26
CA PHE A 335 11.74 3.91 11.33
C PHE A 335 11.70 2.69 10.41
N VAL A 336 10.58 1.98 10.36
CA VAL A 336 10.37 0.85 9.44
C VAL A 336 10.56 1.28 8.00
N MET A 337 9.96 2.41 7.60
CA MET A 337 10.10 2.97 6.26
C MET A 337 11.53 3.40 5.95
N ALA A 338 12.20 4.05 6.90
CA ALA A 338 13.60 4.45 6.73
C ALA A 338 14.52 3.26 6.47
N VAL A 339 14.33 2.15 7.19
CA VAL A 339 15.12 0.92 6.98
C VAL A 339 14.81 0.28 5.62
N LYS A 340 13.52 0.23 5.19
CA LYS A 340 13.14 -0.28 3.86
C LYS A 340 13.83 0.50 2.74
N ILE A 341 13.72 1.82 2.77
CA ILE A 341 14.31 2.70 1.76
C ILE A 341 15.84 2.62 1.81
N GLY A 342 16.41 2.63 3.02
CA GLY A 342 17.84 2.49 3.25
C GLY A 342 18.40 1.20 2.67
N MET A 343 17.67 0.08 2.80
CA MET A 343 18.04 -1.19 2.18
C MET A 343 18.12 -1.08 0.65
N HIS A 344 17.08 -0.55 0.01
CA HIS A 344 17.05 -0.42 -1.46
C HIS A 344 18.19 0.46 -1.98
N ASN A 345 18.40 1.61 -1.33
CA ASN A 345 19.48 2.53 -1.69
C ASN A 345 20.88 1.92 -1.46
N SER A 346 21.07 1.20 -0.35
CA SER A 346 22.33 0.55 -0.03
C SER A 346 22.64 -0.61 -0.97
N ALA A 347 21.62 -1.36 -1.41
CA ALA A 347 21.74 -2.42 -2.41
C ALA A 347 22.14 -1.85 -3.78
N ALA A 348 21.48 -0.76 -4.21
CA ALA A 348 21.82 -0.07 -5.46
C ALA A 348 23.25 0.50 -5.42
N ALA A 349 23.64 1.17 -4.32
CA ALA A 349 25.01 1.67 -4.13
C ALA A 349 26.04 0.54 -4.11
N THR A 350 25.70 -0.63 -3.53
CA THR A 350 26.58 -1.80 -3.55
C THR A 350 26.71 -2.36 -4.97
N ALA A 351 25.61 -2.49 -5.71
CA ALA A 351 25.67 -2.92 -7.11
C ALA A 351 26.53 -1.97 -7.97
N ALA A 352 26.42 -0.65 -7.75
CA ALA A 352 27.25 0.34 -8.41
C ALA A 352 28.76 0.21 -8.08
N SER A 353 29.09 -0.11 -6.82
CA SER A 353 30.49 -0.33 -6.41
C SER A 353 31.12 -1.58 -7.02
N LEU A 354 30.30 -2.53 -7.52
CA LEU A 354 30.78 -3.75 -8.21
C LEU A 354 31.09 -3.51 -9.70
N GLY A 355 30.78 -2.34 -10.24
CA GLY A 355 31.06 -1.94 -11.62
C GLY A 355 29.81 -1.64 -12.44
N GLY A 356 29.99 -1.16 -13.68
CA GLY A 356 28.91 -0.68 -14.53
C GLY A 356 27.91 -1.77 -14.94
N ALA A 357 28.37 -2.96 -15.32
CA ALA A 357 27.49 -4.05 -15.74
C ALA A 357 26.63 -4.62 -14.59
N PRO A 358 27.17 -4.87 -13.36
CA PRO A 358 26.35 -5.20 -12.19
C PRO A 358 25.34 -4.11 -11.85
N ALA A 359 25.72 -2.83 -11.89
CA ALA A 359 24.84 -1.70 -11.65
C ALA A 359 23.66 -1.67 -12.63
N ALA A 360 23.96 -1.76 -13.94
CA ALA A 360 22.94 -1.77 -15.00
C ALA A 360 21.98 -2.97 -14.85
N ALA A 361 22.52 -4.17 -14.58
CA ALA A 361 21.72 -5.36 -14.36
C ALA A 361 20.83 -5.24 -13.11
N HIS A 362 21.35 -4.69 -12.01
CA HIS A 362 20.57 -4.43 -10.80
C HIS A 362 19.44 -3.45 -11.06
N THR A 363 19.72 -2.33 -11.71
CA THR A 363 18.74 -1.29 -12.02
C THR A 363 17.59 -1.85 -12.86
N ALA A 364 17.91 -2.63 -13.91
CA ALA A 364 16.91 -3.24 -14.78
C ALA A 364 16.03 -4.25 -14.03
N LEU A 365 16.63 -5.16 -13.25
CA LEU A 365 15.90 -6.13 -12.45
C LEU A 365 15.07 -5.46 -11.35
N PHE A 366 15.62 -4.43 -10.71
CA PHE A 366 14.97 -3.72 -9.62
C PHE A 366 13.76 -2.91 -10.09
N ALA A 367 13.81 -2.31 -11.29
CA ALA A 367 12.66 -1.62 -11.88
C ALA A 367 11.45 -2.56 -12.05
N VAL A 368 11.69 -3.78 -12.54
CA VAL A 368 10.63 -4.81 -12.64
C VAL A 368 10.20 -5.29 -11.25
N ALA A 369 11.15 -5.52 -10.35
CA ALA A 369 10.84 -5.95 -8.98
C ALA A 369 10.00 -4.92 -8.24
N MET A 370 10.26 -3.62 -8.40
CA MET A 370 9.47 -2.53 -7.79
C MET A 370 8.01 -2.57 -8.25
N LEU A 371 7.77 -2.79 -9.54
CA LEU A 371 6.40 -2.99 -10.02
C LEU A 371 5.75 -4.21 -9.38
N CYS A 372 6.48 -5.32 -9.23
CA CYS A 372 5.98 -6.52 -8.56
C CYS A 372 5.74 -6.32 -7.06
N PHE A 373 6.55 -5.52 -6.37
CA PHE A 373 6.35 -5.20 -4.95
C PHE A 373 5.02 -4.48 -4.71
N THR A 374 4.59 -3.59 -5.62
CA THR A 374 3.30 -2.90 -5.49
C THR A 374 2.11 -3.87 -5.45
N PHE A 375 2.21 -5.01 -6.15
CA PHE A 375 1.19 -6.07 -6.07
C PHE A 375 1.20 -6.77 -4.70
N GLY A 376 2.36 -7.01 -4.11
CA GLY A 376 2.48 -7.54 -2.75
C GLY A 376 1.89 -6.61 -1.69
N ASP A 377 2.07 -5.29 -1.84
CA ASP A 377 1.60 -4.28 -0.89
C ASP A 377 0.07 -4.27 -0.73
N THR A 378 -0.69 -4.78 -1.72
CA THR A 378 -2.14 -5.00 -1.56
C THR A 378 -2.47 -5.97 -0.43
N GLY A 379 -1.60 -6.95 -0.14
CA GLY A 379 -1.74 -7.88 0.98
C GLY A 379 -1.64 -7.19 2.33
N SER A 380 -0.76 -6.19 2.46
CA SER A 380 -0.68 -5.36 3.66
C SER A 380 -1.96 -4.57 3.88
N SER A 381 -2.48 -3.92 2.83
CA SER A 381 -3.73 -3.17 2.88
C SER A 381 -4.93 -4.05 3.19
N LEU A 382 -4.98 -5.25 2.61
CA LEU A 382 -6.00 -6.26 2.90
C LEU A 382 -5.97 -6.64 4.40
N SER A 383 -4.80 -6.91 4.96
CA SER A 383 -4.64 -7.21 6.39
C SER A 383 -5.07 -6.03 7.26
N GLN A 384 -4.68 -4.81 6.93
CA GLN A 384 -5.04 -3.59 7.68
C GLN A 384 -6.53 -3.25 7.59
N ALA A 385 -7.24 -3.68 6.54
CA ALA A 385 -8.68 -3.45 6.40
C ALA A 385 -9.53 -4.50 7.14
N PHE A 386 -9.05 -5.75 7.24
CA PHE A 386 -9.86 -6.85 7.78
C PHE A 386 -9.48 -7.27 9.20
N LEU A 387 -8.20 -7.20 9.58
CA LEU A 387 -7.74 -7.71 10.88
C LEU A 387 -8.00 -6.79 12.09
N PRO A 388 -8.06 -5.45 11.98
CA PRO A 388 -8.37 -4.61 13.15
C PRO A 388 -9.73 -4.88 13.79
N ALA A 389 -10.63 -5.58 13.10
CA ALA A 389 -11.91 -6.06 13.64
C ALA A 389 -11.75 -6.99 14.86
N PHE A 390 -10.61 -7.70 14.96
CA PHE A 390 -10.30 -8.61 16.08
C PHE A 390 -9.60 -7.90 17.26
N ALA A 391 -9.46 -6.57 17.20
CA ALA A 391 -8.90 -5.78 18.30
C ALA A 391 -10.00 -5.24 19.20
N SER A 392 -9.99 -5.59 20.49
CA SER A 392 -10.86 -5.02 21.52
C SER A 392 -10.14 -3.90 22.29
N ASN A 393 -10.94 -2.96 22.82
CA ASN A 393 -10.48 -2.01 23.82
C ASN A 393 -11.18 -2.41 25.11
N ASP A 394 -10.50 -3.08 26.01
CA ASP A 394 -11.03 -3.36 27.33
C ASP A 394 -11.01 -2.04 28.12
N CYS A 395 -12.17 -1.54 28.50
CA CYS A 395 -12.30 -0.41 29.41
C CYS A 395 -12.32 -0.96 30.83
N GLU A 396 -11.20 -0.92 31.55
CA GLU A 396 -11.21 -1.15 32.99
C GLU A 396 -11.95 -0.01 33.68
N ILE A 397 -13.12 -0.33 34.22
CA ILE A 397 -13.85 0.57 35.12
C ILE A 397 -13.21 0.42 36.49
N ASN A 398 -12.59 1.49 37.02
CA ASN A 398 -12.09 1.47 38.40
C ASN A 398 -13.29 1.28 39.35
N PRO A 399 -13.36 0.14 40.08
CA PRO A 399 -14.50 -0.15 40.96
C PRO A 399 -14.68 0.89 42.07
N GLU A 400 -13.63 1.65 42.43
CA GLU A 400 -13.67 2.68 43.47
C GLU A 400 -14.36 4.00 43.01
N ASN A 401 -14.51 4.23 41.69
CA ASN A 401 -15.12 5.47 41.19
C ASN A 401 -15.74 5.29 39.80
N PRO A 402 -16.86 4.52 39.67
CA PRO A 402 -17.41 4.13 38.36
C PRO A 402 -18.02 5.29 37.56
N GLY A 403 -18.28 6.44 38.16
CA GLY A 403 -18.86 7.62 37.52
C GLY A 403 -17.86 8.71 37.10
N SER A 404 -16.58 8.58 37.42
CA SER A 404 -15.60 9.60 37.13
C SER A 404 -14.96 9.44 35.74
N PRO A 405 -14.85 10.51 34.91
CA PRO A 405 -14.09 10.48 33.67
C PRO A 405 -12.60 10.10 33.86
N ARG A 406 -12.04 10.31 35.08
CA ARG A 406 -10.68 9.90 35.45
C ARG A 406 -10.56 8.44 35.90
N GLY A 407 -11.67 7.77 36.25
CA GLY A 407 -11.70 6.36 36.65
C GLY A 407 -11.65 5.37 35.49
N ARG A 408 -11.79 5.83 34.25
CA ARG A 408 -11.72 4.99 33.05
C ARG A 408 -10.29 4.99 32.52
N ARG A 409 -9.47 4.05 32.99
CA ARG A 409 -8.13 3.82 32.43
C ARG A 409 -8.30 2.99 31.17
N ARG A 410 -7.88 3.53 30.01
CA ARG A 410 -7.83 2.79 28.76
C ARG A 410 -6.87 1.61 28.95
N SER A 411 -7.42 0.42 29.04
CA SER A 411 -6.65 -0.82 29.08
C SER A 411 -5.92 -1.02 27.75
N GLN A 412 -4.91 -1.83 27.77
CA GLN A 412 -4.09 -2.19 26.63
C GLN A 412 -4.99 -2.77 25.53
N VAL A 413 -4.81 -2.37 24.27
CA VAL A 413 -5.50 -2.95 23.12
C VAL A 413 -5.23 -4.45 23.13
N SER A 414 -6.25 -5.28 23.42
CA SER A 414 -6.17 -6.72 23.30
C SER A 414 -6.49 -7.12 21.86
N PHE A 415 -5.85 -8.15 21.35
CA PHE A 415 -6.06 -8.68 20.00
C PHE A 415 -6.28 -10.18 20.07
N ASP A 416 -7.48 -10.63 19.65
CA ASP A 416 -7.79 -12.06 19.63
C ASP A 416 -7.17 -12.73 18.40
N ILE A 417 -5.97 -13.25 18.58
CA ILE A 417 -5.26 -13.97 17.51
C ILE A 417 -5.93 -15.32 17.18
N ALA A 418 -6.61 -15.95 18.15
CA ALA A 418 -7.25 -17.24 17.90
C ALA A 418 -8.41 -17.07 16.92
N ALA A 419 -9.27 -16.08 17.14
CA ALA A 419 -10.36 -15.73 16.24
C ALA A 419 -9.86 -15.18 14.89
N ALA A 420 -8.71 -14.47 14.86
CA ALA A 420 -8.14 -13.91 13.64
C ALA A 420 -7.44 -14.93 12.73
N LYS A 421 -6.98 -16.09 13.25
CA LYS A 421 -6.23 -17.09 12.47
C LYS A 421 -6.92 -17.57 11.19
N PRO A 422 -8.21 -17.95 11.16
CA PRO A 422 -8.86 -18.39 9.94
C PRO A 422 -8.90 -17.28 8.87
N THR A 423 -9.19 -16.05 9.27
CA THR A 423 -9.15 -14.87 8.39
C THR A 423 -7.75 -14.67 7.86
N MET A 424 -6.72 -14.64 8.73
CA MET A 424 -5.33 -14.48 8.30
C MET A 424 -4.88 -15.56 7.31
N ALA A 425 -5.26 -16.82 7.53
CA ALA A 425 -4.95 -17.90 6.61
C ALA A 425 -5.60 -17.68 5.23
N ARG A 426 -6.81 -17.14 5.17
CA ARG A 426 -7.49 -16.77 3.93
C ARG A 426 -6.76 -15.63 3.22
N LEU A 427 -6.40 -14.57 3.94
CA LEU A 427 -5.68 -13.41 3.39
C LEU A 427 -4.32 -13.83 2.80
N LEU A 428 -3.57 -14.67 3.51
CA LEU A 428 -2.29 -15.22 3.02
C LEU A 428 -2.46 -16.04 1.75
N LYS A 429 -3.50 -16.90 1.66
CA LYS A 429 -3.79 -17.67 0.44
C LYS A 429 -4.10 -16.76 -0.75
N CYS A 430 -4.92 -15.72 -0.55
CA CYS A 430 -5.25 -14.76 -1.60
C CYS A 430 -4.00 -14.00 -2.08
N THR A 431 -3.21 -13.46 -1.15
CA THR A 431 -1.99 -12.72 -1.49
C THR A 431 -0.95 -13.62 -2.15
N PHE A 432 -0.80 -14.86 -1.70
CA PHE A 432 0.10 -15.84 -2.33
C PHE A 432 -0.32 -16.13 -3.76
N GLY A 433 -1.62 -16.38 -4.02
CA GLY A 433 -2.13 -16.62 -5.37
C GLY A 433 -1.86 -15.45 -6.33
N VAL A 434 -2.11 -14.22 -5.89
CA VAL A 434 -1.79 -13.01 -6.67
C VAL A 434 -0.28 -12.90 -6.90
N SER A 435 0.53 -13.13 -5.87
CA SER A 435 2.00 -13.06 -5.98
C SER A 435 2.54 -14.07 -7.00
N VAL A 436 2.07 -15.30 -6.97
CA VAL A 436 2.48 -16.34 -7.95
C VAL A 436 2.16 -15.92 -9.38
N THR A 437 0.95 -15.39 -9.61
CA THR A 437 0.55 -14.90 -10.94
C THR A 437 1.44 -13.77 -11.44
N VAL A 438 1.72 -12.78 -10.58
CA VAL A 438 2.58 -11.63 -10.92
C VAL A 438 4.02 -12.08 -11.19
N ILE A 439 4.55 -13.00 -10.38
CA ILE A 439 5.91 -13.54 -10.56
C ILE A 439 6.00 -14.30 -11.88
N ALA A 440 5.01 -15.11 -12.22
CA ALA A 440 5.00 -15.84 -13.48
C ALA A 440 5.01 -14.89 -14.68
N ILE A 441 4.15 -13.86 -14.67
CA ILE A 441 4.07 -12.85 -15.74
C ILE A 441 5.38 -12.06 -15.83
N SER A 442 5.90 -11.54 -14.73
CA SER A 442 7.12 -10.73 -14.72
C SER A 442 8.37 -11.52 -15.11
N SER A 443 8.47 -12.79 -14.69
CA SER A 443 9.56 -13.68 -15.09
C SER A 443 9.51 -14.00 -16.59
N ALA A 444 8.31 -14.25 -17.12
CA ALA A 444 8.12 -14.47 -18.56
C ALA A 444 8.49 -13.20 -19.36
N LEU A 445 8.02 -12.03 -18.94
CA LEU A 445 8.36 -10.75 -19.59
C LEU A 445 9.86 -10.50 -19.57
N LEU A 446 10.54 -10.71 -18.44
CA LEU A 446 11.99 -10.53 -18.36
C LEU A 446 12.77 -11.52 -19.23
N THR A 447 12.32 -12.78 -19.36
CA THR A 447 12.99 -13.76 -20.22
C THR A 447 12.80 -13.45 -21.71
N ILE A 448 11.62 -12.98 -22.10
CA ILE A 448 11.27 -12.67 -23.49
C ILE A 448 11.85 -11.31 -23.92
N PHE A 449 11.71 -10.29 -23.09
CA PHE A 449 12.05 -8.90 -23.43
C PHE A 449 13.39 -8.39 -22.86
N ALA A 450 14.19 -9.25 -22.21
CA ALA A 450 15.49 -8.83 -21.66
C ALA A 450 16.42 -8.19 -22.70
N SER A 451 16.43 -8.70 -23.94
CA SER A 451 17.20 -8.15 -25.04
C SER A 451 16.73 -6.79 -25.54
N GLN A 452 15.50 -6.39 -25.21
CA GLN A 452 14.98 -5.06 -25.53
C GLN A 452 15.32 -4.01 -24.45
N ILE A 453 15.66 -4.47 -23.24
CA ILE A 453 16.12 -3.59 -22.15
C ILE A 453 17.58 -3.20 -22.36
N THR A 454 18.42 -4.12 -22.84
CA THR A 454 19.84 -3.88 -23.09
C THR A 454 20.40 -4.81 -24.16
N ASN A 455 21.31 -4.28 -25.00
CA ASN A 455 22.03 -5.06 -26.01
C ASN A 455 23.38 -5.58 -25.48
N ASP A 456 23.81 -5.19 -24.27
CA ASP A 456 25.07 -5.61 -23.69
C ASP A 456 24.97 -7.08 -23.18
N PRO A 457 25.75 -8.02 -23.81
CA PRO A 457 25.70 -9.43 -23.42
C PRO A 457 26.22 -9.69 -22.00
N VAL A 458 27.04 -8.80 -21.44
CA VAL A 458 27.56 -8.92 -20.07
C VAL A 458 26.44 -8.60 -19.08
N VAL A 459 25.70 -7.52 -19.32
CA VAL A 459 24.53 -7.13 -18.50
C VAL A 459 23.46 -8.20 -18.55
N LEU A 460 23.11 -8.70 -19.75
CA LEU A 460 22.12 -9.77 -19.92
C LEU A 460 22.49 -11.05 -19.16
N ARG A 461 23.77 -11.43 -19.17
CA ARG A 461 24.26 -12.59 -18.43
C ARG A 461 24.11 -12.40 -16.92
N GLN A 462 24.39 -11.22 -16.42
CA GLN A 462 24.20 -10.89 -15.00
C GLN A 462 22.73 -10.87 -14.61
N MET A 463 21.86 -10.30 -15.44
CA MET A 463 20.41 -10.32 -15.21
C MET A 463 19.88 -11.77 -15.12
N ARG A 464 20.24 -12.62 -16.08
CA ARG A 464 19.80 -14.03 -16.08
C ARG A 464 20.29 -14.81 -14.85
N ARG A 465 21.50 -14.55 -14.37
CA ARG A 465 22.04 -15.17 -13.15
C ARG A 465 21.31 -14.70 -11.88
N ALA A 466 20.96 -13.43 -11.80
CA ALA A 466 20.31 -12.85 -10.64
C ALA A 466 18.77 -13.07 -10.62
N LEU A 467 18.16 -13.39 -11.79
CA LEU A 467 16.72 -13.59 -11.92
C LEU A 467 16.13 -14.61 -10.92
N PRO A 468 16.73 -15.79 -10.66
CA PRO A 468 16.20 -16.73 -9.67
C PRO A 468 16.14 -16.15 -8.25
N PHE A 469 17.11 -15.32 -7.88
CA PHE A 469 17.13 -14.63 -6.59
C PHE A 469 16.03 -13.55 -6.51
N MET A 470 15.79 -12.82 -7.60
CA MET A 470 14.66 -11.89 -7.69
C MET A 470 13.33 -12.62 -7.52
N VAL A 471 13.12 -13.74 -8.22
CA VAL A 471 11.94 -14.59 -8.09
C VAL A 471 11.77 -15.08 -6.65
N GLY A 472 12.84 -15.56 -6.01
CA GLY A 472 12.82 -15.95 -4.60
C GLY A 472 12.44 -14.80 -3.67
N THR A 473 12.95 -13.60 -3.91
CA THR A 473 12.59 -12.39 -3.16
C THR A 473 11.09 -12.07 -3.30
N LEU A 474 10.57 -12.07 -4.53
CA LEU A 474 9.18 -11.76 -4.83
C LEU A 474 8.22 -12.80 -4.26
N SER A 475 8.60 -14.09 -4.26
CA SER A 475 7.80 -15.18 -3.70
C SER A 475 7.53 -15.02 -2.20
N LEU A 476 8.47 -14.43 -1.48
CA LEU A 476 8.34 -14.16 -0.04
C LEU A 476 7.69 -12.81 0.25
N HIS A 477 7.76 -11.85 -0.69
CA HIS A 477 7.36 -10.46 -0.44
C HIS A 477 5.89 -10.33 -0.06
N GLY A 478 4.96 -10.88 -0.85
CA GLY A 478 3.53 -10.79 -0.56
C GLY A 478 3.17 -11.35 0.82
N THR A 479 3.78 -12.48 1.19
CA THR A 479 3.61 -13.07 2.54
C THR A 479 4.18 -12.15 3.62
N ALA A 480 5.38 -11.60 3.42
CA ALA A 480 6.04 -10.73 4.40
C ALA A 480 5.21 -9.47 4.68
N VAL A 481 4.69 -8.78 3.64
CA VAL A 481 3.91 -7.55 3.82
C VAL A 481 2.50 -7.82 4.36
N THR A 482 1.90 -8.98 4.05
CA THR A 482 0.62 -9.40 4.64
C THR A 482 0.76 -9.63 6.15
N LEU A 483 1.85 -10.28 6.58
CA LEU A 483 2.19 -10.47 8.00
C LEU A 483 2.57 -9.15 8.69
N GLU A 484 3.22 -8.23 7.98
CA GLU A 484 3.44 -6.86 8.48
C GLU A 484 2.13 -6.15 8.78
N GLY A 485 1.13 -6.29 7.88
CA GLY A 485 -0.22 -5.78 8.08
C GLY A 485 -0.90 -6.37 9.33
N LEU A 486 -0.64 -7.64 9.66
CA LEU A 486 -1.11 -8.24 10.92
C LEU A 486 -0.52 -7.52 12.15
N LEU A 487 0.81 -7.29 12.16
CA LEU A 487 1.45 -6.59 13.28
C LEU A 487 0.99 -5.13 13.39
N LEU A 488 0.68 -4.48 12.27
CA LEU A 488 0.08 -3.14 12.25
C LEU A 488 -1.34 -3.15 12.83
N ALA A 489 -2.16 -4.15 12.48
CA ALA A 489 -3.50 -4.32 13.05
C ALA A 489 -3.46 -4.60 14.56
N GLN A 490 -2.46 -5.35 15.03
CA GLN A 490 -2.17 -5.58 16.44
C GLN A 490 -1.57 -4.36 17.15
N GLN A 491 -1.18 -3.31 16.42
CA GLN A 491 -0.39 -2.17 16.91
C GLN A 491 0.91 -2.60 17.61
N ASN A 492 1.51 -3.72 17.18
CA ASN A 492 2.73 -4.27 17.76
C ASN A 492 3.99 -3.61 17.17
N PHE A 493 4.12 -2.30 17.41
CA PHE A 493 5.24 -1.52 16.88
C PHE A 493 6.59 -1.93 17.47
N ARG A 494 6.61 -2.50 18.70
CA ARG A 494 7.83 -3.00 19.30
C ARG A 494 8.43 -4.15 18.50
N ALA A 495 7.60 -5.10 18.09
CA ALA A 495 8.04 -6.21 17.24
C ALA A 495 8.50 -5.72 15.85
N LEU A 496 7.78 -4.76 15.26
CA LEU A 496 8.17 -4.17 13.99
C LEU A 496 9.53 -3.47 14.07
N THR A 497 9.70 -2.54 15.02
CA THR A 497 10.96 -1.79 15.16
C THR A 497 12.14 -2.69 15.52
N ALA A 498 11.93 -3.70 16.38
CA ALA A 498 12.96 -4.68 16.71
C ALA A 498 13.40 -5.48 15.48
N THR A 499 12.45 -6.01 14.72
CA THR A 499 12.74 -6.77 13.49
C THR A 499 13.53 -5.92 12.50
N TYR A 500 13.07 -4.68 12.23
CA TYR A 500 13.75 -3.81 11.30
C TYR A 500 15.08 -3.27 11.81
N GLY A 501 15.25 -3.14 13.14
CA GLY A 501 16.54 -2.82 13.75
C GLY A 501 17.59 -3.91 13.50
N VAL A 502 17.24 -5.18 13.73
CA VAL A 502 18.11 -6.33 13.42
C VAL A 502 18.38 -6.40 11.91
N LEU A 503 17.38 -6.18 11.09
CA LEU A 503 17.54 -6.15 9.63
C LEU A 503 18.50 -5.06 9.18
N ALA A 504 18.43 -3.86 9.73
CA ALA A 504 19.34 -2.77 9.36
C ALA A 504 20.81 -3.16 9.59
N ILE A 505 21.11 -3.81 10.73
CA ILE A 505 22.46 -4.27 11.06
C ILE A 505 22.89 -5.42 10.15
N THR A 506 22.06 -6.45 9.98
CA THR A 506 22.42 -7.64 9.19
C THR A 506 22.55 -7.35 7.71
N ILE A 507 21.72 -6.45 7.16
CA ILE A 507 21.81 -5.98 5.77
C ILE A 507 23.09 -5.17 5.56
N ALA A 508 23.41 -4.23 6.46
CA ALA A 508 24.64 -3.46 6.37
C ALA A 508 25.88 -4.36 6.38
N ALA A 509 25.91 -5.36 7.26
CA ALA A 509 26.97 -6.36 7.33
C ALA A 509 27.03 -7.22 6.05
N ALA A 510 25.89 -7.72 5.54
CA ALA A 510 25.82 -8.55 4.35
C ALA A 510 26.27 -7.76 3.10
N LEU A 511 25.79 -6.54 2.89
CA LEU A 511 26.20 -5.70 1.77
C LEU A 511 27.67 -5.25 1.89
N GLY A 512 28.17 -5.02 3.12
CA GLY A 512 29.58 -4.79 3.38
C GLY A 512 30.44 -5.99 2.94
N TYR A 513 30.02 -7.20 3.31
CA TYR A 513 30.67 -8.44 2.88
C TYR A 513 30.64 -8.61 1.35
N VAL A 514 29.52 -8.34 0.69
CA VAL A 514 29.40 -8.42 -0.78
C VAL A 514 30.41 -7.53 -1.50
N ARG A 515 30.70 -6.34 -0.96
CA ARG A 515 31.68 -5.40 -1.55
C ARG A 515 33.11 -5.94 -1.52
N THR A 516 33.45 -6.77 -0.53
CA THR A 516 34.83 -7.24 -0.29
C THR A 516 35.07 -8.68 -0.73
N SER A 517 34.01 -9.51 -0.83
CA SER A 517 34.12 -10.96 -1.05
C SER A 517 34.16 -11.42 -2.51
N GLY A 518 33.90 -10.53 -3.47
CA GLY A 518 33.83 -10.89 -4.89
C GLY A 518 32.60 -11.71 -5.30
N VAL A 519 31.61 -11.92 -4.41
CA VAL A 519 30.36 -12.66 -4.70
C VAL A 519 29.51 -11.97 -5.79
N GLY A 520 29.72 -10.68 -6.00
CA GLY A 520 29.09 -9.89 -7.04
C GLY A 520 27.60 -9.65 -6.85
N LEU A 521 26.88 -9.44 -7.97
CA LEU A 521 25.47 -9.09 -7.97
C LEU A 521 24.56 -10.14 -7.28
N LEU A 522 24.95 -11.42 -7.29
CA LEU A 522 24.19 -12.48 -6.62
C LEU A 522 24.12 -12.26 -5.12
N GLY A 523 25.19 -11.76 -4.49
CA GLY A 523 25.20 -11.41 -3.07
C GLY A 523 24.23 -10.28 -2.73
N VAL A 524 24.10 -9.28 -3.61
CA VAL A 524 23.11 -8.21 -3.43
C VAL A 524 21.69 -8.78 -3.42
N TRP A 525 21.33 -9.63 -4.38
CA TRP A 525 20.00 -10.23 -4.45
C TRP A 525 19.76 -11.30 -3.37
N ALA A 526 20.79 -12.01 -2.92
CA ALA A 526 20.71 -12.89 -1.75
C ALA A 526 20.34 -12.11 -0.46
N THR A 527 20.85 -10.88 -0.33
CA THR A 527 20.48 -10.00 0.78
C THR A 527 18.98 -9.63 0.75
N TYR A 528 18.37 -9.48 -0.44
CA TYR A 528 16.93 -9.28 -0.58
C TYR A 528 16.12 -10.51 -0.14
N ILE A 529 16.58 -11.73 -0.46
CA ILE A 529 15.95 -12.97 0.02
C ILE A 529 16.01 -13.02 1.55
N TRP A 530 17.19 -12.74 2.13
CA TRP A 530 17.37 -12.67 3.59
C TRP A 530 16.40 -11.67 4.23
N PHE A 531 16.29 -10.47 3.65
CA PHE A 531 15.36 -9.44 4.12
C PHE A 531 13.92 -9.93 4.18
N GLN A 532 13.44 -10.63 3.14
CA GLN A 532 12.07 -11.13 3.11
C GLN A 532 11.88 -12.33 4.05
N LEU A 533 12.82 -13.28 4.04
CA LEU A 533 12.74 -14.47 4.86
C LEU A 533 12.72 -14.14 6.35
N PHE A 534 13.61 -13.25 6.77
CA PHE A 534 13.69 -12.80 8.17
C PHE A 534 12.38 -12.14 8.61
N ARG A 535 11.76 -11.32 7.76
CA ARG A 535 10.44 -10.72 8.01
C ARG A 535 9.35 -11.78 8.14
N VAL A 536 9.26 -12.74 7.22
CA VAL A 536 8.27 -13.81 7.27
C VAL A 536 8.37 -14.59 8.58
N VAL A 537 9.57 -14.99 8.98
CA VAL A 537 9.79 -15.77 10.21
C VAL A 537 9.45 -14.95 11.46
N THR A 538 10.00 -13.75 11.58
CA THR A 538 9.81 -12.91 12.77
C THR A 538 8.37 -12.41 12.91
N PHE A 539 7.73 -12.00 11.80
CA PHE A 539 6.35 -11.54 11.83
C PHE A 539 5.35 -12.68 12.11
N SER A 540 5.60 -13.89 11.61
CA SER A 540 4.80 -15.07 11.97
C SER A 540 4.93 -15.40 13.47
N ALA A 541 6.15 -15.28 14.01
CA ALA A 541 6.42 -15.53 15.43
C ALA A 541 5.77 -14.47 16.33
N PHE A 542 6.03 -13.18 16.06
CA PHE A 542 5.48 -12.08 16.86
C PHE A 542 3.96 -11.89 16.65
N GLY A 543 3.44 -12.23 15.48
CA GLY A 543 2.01 -12.24 15.17
C GLY A 543 1.22 -13.37 15.84
N GLY A 544 1.89 -14.29 16.55
CA GLY A 544 1.24 -15.40 17.27
C GLY A 544 0.76 -16.53 16.38
N LEU A 545 1.26 -16.64 15.14
CA LEU A 545 0.90 -17.71 14.20
C LEU A 545 1.72 -18.99 14.44
N LEU A 546 2.95 -18.86 14.97
CA LEU A 546 3.80 -19.99 15.32
C LEU A 546 3.59 -20.40 16.79
N PRO A 547 3.68 -21.70 17.10
CA PRO A 547 3.59 -22.16 18.48
C PRO A 547 4.73 -21.57 19.32
N LYS A 548 4.43 -21.19 20.57
CA LYS A 548 5.37 -20.52 21.49
C LYS A 548 6.59 -21.39 21.88
N ARG A 549 6.71 -22.62 21.39
CA ARG A 549 7.82 -23.54 21.68
C ARG A 549 8.93 -23.37 20.62
N GLY A 550 10.08 -22.85 21.00
CA GLY A 550 11.28 -22.75 20.17
C GLY A 550 11.90 -21.37 20.10
N LEU A 551 12.06 -20.82 18.90
CA LEU A 551 12.77 -19.56 18.58
C LEU A 551 12.27 -18.33 19.37
N VAL A 552 10.95 -18.24 19.66
CA VAL A 552 10.36 -17.12 20.40
C VAL A 552 10.78 -17.13 21.87
N ALA A 553 10.97 -18.29 22.49
CA ALA A 553 11.41 -18.41 23.88
C ALA A 553 12.89 -17.97 24.08
N GLY A 554 13.71 -18.11 23.03
CA GLY A 554 15.10 -17.61 23.02
C GLY A 554 15.15 -16.08 22.89
N PHE A 555 14.44 -15.53 21.92
CA PHE A 555 14.37 -14.07 21.67
C PHE A 555 13.67 -13.34 22.83
N GLY A 556 12.60 -13.89 23.38
CA GLY A 556 11.88 -13.29 24.52
C GLY A 556 12.69 -13.26 25.80
N ARG A 557 13.63 -14.21 26.00
CA ARG A 557 14.55 -14.21 27.16
C ARG A 557 15.64 -13.16 27.01
N LEU A 558 16.25 -13.03 25.84
CA LEU A 558 17.23 -11.98 25.54
C LEU A 558 16.63 -10.58 25.70
N TRP A 559 15.37 -10.40 25.26
CA TRP A 559 14.68 -9.12 25.36
C TRP A 559 14.28 -8.72 26.78
N LYS A 560 13.88 -9.69 27.62
CA LYS A 560 13.54 -9.43 29.02
C LYS A 560 14.78 -9.11 29.88
N GLN A 561 15.96 -9.62 29.55
CA GLN A 561 17.19 -9.34 30.28
C GLN A 561 17.73 -7.94 30.05
N ASP A 562 17.66 -7.41 28.80
CA ASP A 562 18.33 -6.14 28.46
C ASP A 562 17.44 -4.89 28.56
N PHE A 563 16.11 -5.03 28.45
CA PHE A 563 15.19 -3.87 28.41
C PHE A 563 14.06 -3.91 29.45
N GLY A 564 14.04 -4.89 30.34
CA GLY A 564 12.93 -5.16 31.28
C GLY A 564 13.07 -4.52 32.67
N ARG A 565 14.07 -3.70 32.95
CA ARG A 565 14.17 -3.00 34.25
C ARG A 565 13.40 -1.69 34.24
N LYS A 566 12.08 -1.75 34.53
CA LYS A 566 11.39 -0.61 35.16
C LYS A 566 11.58 -0.75 36.69
N PRO A 567 11.99 0.29 37.40
CA PRO A 567 11.99 0.29 38.84
C PRO A 567 10.54 0.33 39.35
N GLY A 568 10.08 -0.72 40.01
CA GLY A 568 8.80 -0.72 40.72
C GLY A 568 7.88 -1.91 40.53
N PHE A 569 8.32 -3.06 40.00
CA PHE A 569 7.50 -4.29 39.98
C PHE A 569 7.91 -5.22 41.13
N THR A 570 6.96 -5.57 42.01
CA THR A 570 7.15 -6.51 43.12
C THR A 570 6.91 -7.94 42.63
N SER A 571 7.48 -8.90 43.40
CA SER A 571 7.54 -10.33 43.10
C SER A 571 6.19 -11.04 42.97
N ASP A 572 5.08 -10.40 43.30
CA ASP A 572 3.72 -11.01 43.30
C ASP A 572 3.02 -10.98 41.95
N ASP A 573 3.49 -10.15 41.00
CA ASP A 573 2.92 -10.09 39.64
C ASP A 573 3.36 -11.24 38.72
N MET A 574 4.23 -12.14 39.21
CA MET A 574 4.77 -13.27 38.45
C MET A 574 3.87 -14.52 38.45
N LEU A 575 2.89 -14.61 39.31
CA LEU A 575 2.07 -15.83 39.47
C LEU A 575 0.80 -15.88 38.60
N LEU A 576 0.41 -14.79 37.94
CA LEU A 576 -0.80 -14.71 37.12
C LEU A 576 -0.58 -15.01 35.62
N TYR A 577 0.63 -15.35 35.19
CA TYR A 577 0.96 -15.60 33.75
C TYR A 577 1.31 -17.06 33.42
N ASN A 578 1.08 -18.00 34.33
CA ASN A 578 1.41 -19.42 34.13
C ASN A 578 0.19 -20.38 34.11
N ASN A 579 -0.96 -19.93 33.67
CA ASN A 579 -2.07 -20.84 33.33
C ASN A 579 -2.55 -20.60 31.90
#